data_cc899a5e18980f4665698275fef2006c
#
_entry.id   cc899a5e18980f4665698275fef2006c
#
_cell.length_a   1.000
_cell.length_b   1.000
_cell.length_c   1.000
_cell.angle_alpha   90.00
_cell.angle_beta   90.00
_cell.angle_gamma   90.00
#
_symmetry.space_group_name_H-M   'P 1'
#
loop_
_entity.id
_entity.type
_entity.pdbx_description
1 polymer ?
#
loop_
_entity_poly.entity_id
_entity_poly.type
_entity_poly.pdbx_seq_one_letter_code
_entity_poly.pdbx_strand_id
1 'polypeptide(L)'
;MIGYVRVFGKLVQDNTGAVSRMPILLTPEGPLLPLVEYFRQYLRVRSPSWMDRVAQAVELLMQYTSANRSAFADAESLFQGFMTAMYHGTISGDGHDQSGLFWRPRRTRNANVLIGAVANFSDWLAKRGLAQSVNPVDLKPQQHERVLAMAAYEHRRSQAFLGHVMPRADDAAPTVRVTPLRRSPPVRSDDRPPSFPQDYFTRLITEGMVRRGYKGHANIIERMNSRDVLITLLMEGAGLRISEPFHLWVDDVQINPVDPSQAVVNIYHPSEGMAPR
;
A
#
# COMPACT_ATOMS: atom_id res chain seq x y z
N MET A 1 4.45 -26.11 -11.41
CA MET A 1 4.39 -24.80 -10.70
C MET A 1 3.82 -25.09 -9.32
N ILE A 2 4.60 -24.88 -8.26
CA ILE A 2 4.14 -25.11 -6.88
C ILE A 2 3.11 -24.01 -6.60
N GLY A 3 1.85 -24.41 -6.37
CA GLY A 3 0.74 -23.47 -6.19
C GLY A 3 0.76 -22.84 -4.80
N TYR A 4 1.12 -21.55 -4.72
CA TYR A 4 0.87 -20.72 -3.56
C TYR A 4 -0.50 -20.04 -3.75
N VAL A 5 -1.38 -20.14 -2.76
CA VAL A 5 -2.74 -19.59 -2.86
C VAL A 5 -3.05 -18.73 -1.66
N ARG A 6 -3.50 -17.50 -1.91
CA ARG A 6 -4.02 -16.63 -0.85
C ARG A 6 -5.51 -16.85 -0.69
N VAL A 7 -5.92 -17.18 0.52
CA VAL A 7 -7.32 -17.29 0.92
C VAL A 7 -7.60 -16.31 2.06
N PHE A 8 -8.85 -15.88 2.19
CA PHE A 8 -9.23 -15.03 3.32
C PHE A 8 -9.95 -15.84 4.37
N GLY A 9 -9.32 -15.98 5.54
CA GLY A 9 -9.91 -16.58 6.72
C GLY A 9 -10.61 -15.54 7.60
N LYS A 10 -11.54 -16.01 8.43
CA LYS A 10 -12.11 -15.25 9.53
C LYS A 10 -11.44 -15.69 10.82
N LEU A 11 -10.76 -14.76 11.50
CA LEU A 11 -10.24 -15.01 12.83
C LEU A 11 -11.28 -14.52 13.84
N VAL A 12 -11.74 -15.42 14.70
CA VAL A 12 -12.64 -15.08 15.80
C VAL A 12 -11.79 -14.93 17.06
N GLN A 13 -11.93 -13.82 17.77
CA GLN A 13 -11.28 -13.63 19.07
C GLN A 13 -12.14 -14.24 20.16
N ASP A 14 -11.63 -15.26 20.84
CA ASP A 14 -12.37 -16.03 21.86
C ASP A 14 -12.96 -15.18 22.98
N ASN A 15 -12.24 -14.10 23.37
CA ASN A 15 -12.65 -13.25 24.50
C ASN A 15 -13.68 -12.19 24.15
N THR A 16 -13.85 -11.82 22.89
CA THR A 16 -14.71 -10.69 22.47
C THR A 16 -15.70 -11.07 21.39
N GLY A 17 -15.56 -12.27 20.80
CA GLY A 17 -16.33 -12.69 19.62
C GLY A 17 -16.05 -11.85 18.37
N ALA A 18 -15.11 -10.91 18.44
CA ALA A 18 -14.78 -10.03 17.31
C ALA A 18 -14.22 -10.85 16.14
N VAL A 19 -14.79 -10.64 14.95
CA VAL A 19 -14.39 -11.34 13.73
C VAL A 19 -13.49 -10.41 12.90
N SER A 20 -12.26 -10.83 12.68
CA SER A 20 -11.30 -10.12 11.82
C SER A 20 -11.05 -10.92 10.55
N ARG A 21 -11.10 -10.26 9.39
CA ARG A 21 -10.74 -10.87 8.12
C ARG A 21 -9.22 -10.78 7.93
N MET A 22 -8.59 -11.91 7.67
CA MET A 22 -7.13 -12.02 7.53
C MET A 22 -6.77 -12.87 6.32
N PRO A 23 -5.78 -12.47 5.48
CA PRO A 23 -5.26 -13.32 4.42
C PRO A 23 -4.42 -14.44 5.03
N ILE A 24 -4.59 -15.64 4.51
CA ILE A 24 -3.81 -16.84 4.84
C ILE A 24 -3.11 -17.27 3.54
N LEU A 25 -1.80 -17.40 3.57
CA LEU A 25 -1.04 -17.95 2.47
C LEU A 25 -0.91 -19.46 2.65
N LEU A 26 -1.49 -20.21 1.72
CA LEU A 26 -1.37 -21.65 1.63
C LEU A 26 -0.17 -22.01 0.78
N THR A 27 0.68 -22.86 1.31
CA THR A 27 1.79 -23.53 0.62
C THR A 27 1.41 -24.99 0.37
N PRO A 28 2.15 -25.74 -0.43
CA PRO A 28 1.94 -27.17 -0.61
C PRO A 28 1.97 -27.98 0.71
N GLU A 29 2.65 -27.44 1.72
CA GLU A 29 2.82 -28.07 3.04
C GLU A 29 1.73 -27.61 4.04
N GLY A 30 0.86 -26.69 3.64
CA GLY A 30 -0.20 -26.13 4.47
C GLY A 30 -0.10 -24.60 4.66
N PRO A 31 -0.82 -24.04 5.61
CA PRO A 31 -0.79 -22.60 5.87
C PRO A 31 0.57 -22.15 6.41
N LEU A 32 1.05 -21.00 5.91
CA LEU A 32 2.30 -20.39 6.38
C LEU A 32 2.10 -19.78 7.77
N LEU A 33 2.25 -20.62 8.81
CA LEU A 33 2.00 -20.23 10.20
C LEU A 33 2.78 -18.99 10.67
N PRO A 34 4.07 -18.80 10.35
CA PRO A 34 4.78 -17.60 10.75
C PRO A 34 4.14 -16.30 10.23
N LEU A 35 3.54 -16.33 9.03
CA LEU A 35 2.84 -15.16 8.47
C LEU A 35 1.52 -14.91 9.22
N VAL A 36 0.81 -15.95 9.62
CA VAL A 36 -0.39 -15.86 10.45
C VAL A 36 -0.07 -15.23 11.81
N GLU A 37 1.02 -15.66 12.46
CA GLU A 37 1.49 -15.07 13.72
C GLU A 37 1.89 -13.61 13.58
N TYR A 38 2.58 -13.27 12.48
CA TYR A 38 2.93 -11.90 12.16
C TYR A 38 1.67 -11.02 12.07
N PHE A 39 0.63 -11.47 11.37
CA PHE A 39 -0.62 -10.72 11.26
C PHE A 39 -1.36 -10.62 12.58
N ARG A 40 -1.40 -11.69 13.39
CA ARG A 40 -2.03 -11.64 14.73
C ARG A 40 -1.45 -10.53 15.61
N GLN A 41 -0.16 -10.28 15.52
CA GLN A 41 0.49 -9.20 16.27
C GLN A 41 0.02 -7.81 15.85
N TYR A 42 -0.38 -7.64 14.58
CA TYR A 42 -0.75 -6.35 14.01
C TYR A 42 -2.25 -6.17 13.75
N LEU A 43 -3.10 -7.13 14.11
CA LEU A 43 -4.55 -7.11 13.84
C LEU A 43 -5.26 -5.85 14.33
N ARG A 44 -4.82 -5.28 15.46
CA ARG A 44 -5.43 -4.09 16.06
C ARG A 44 -4.90 -2.77 15.51
N VAL A 45 -3.77 -2.81 14.81
CA VAL A 45 -3.01 -1.61 14.42
C VAL A 45 -2.98 -1.42 12.91
N ARG A 46 -3.20 -2.49 12.14
CA ARG A 46 -3.06 -2.47 10.69
C ARG A 46 -4.35 -2.90 9.99
N SER A 47 -4.62 -2.27 8.83
CA SER A 47 -5.80 -2.58 8.02
C SER A 47 -5.70 -3.96 7.34
N PRO A 48 -6.83 -4.59 7.00
CA PRO A 48 -6.86 -5.81 6.19
C PRO A 48 -6.13 -5.66 4.85
N SER A 49 -6.22 -4.49 4.21
CA SER A 49 -5.51 -4.20 2.95
C SER A 49 -3.99 -4.19 3.12
N TRP A 50 -3.49 -3.77 4.29
CA TRP A 50 -2.06 -3.87 4.59
C TRP A 50 -1.64 -5.33 4.71
N MET A 51 -2.41 -6.16 5.42
CA MET A 51 -2.13 -7.60 5.57
C MET A 51 -2.14 -8.32 4.21
N ASP A 52 -3.12 -8.02 3.35
CA ASP A 52 -3.19 -8.59 2.00
C ASP A 52 -1.97 -8.22 1.15
N ARG A 53 -1.50 -6.99 1.25
CA ARG A 53 -0.29 -6.54 0.56
C ARG A 53 0.97 -7.24 1.06
N VAL A 54 1.09 -7.46 2.37
CA VAL A 54 2.20 -8.25 2.94
C VAL A 54 2.11 -9.70 2.47
N ALA A 55 0.93 -10.32 2.51
CA ALA A 55 0.73 -11.67 2.01
C ALA A 55 1.10 -11.81 0.54
N GLN A 56 0.71 -10.83 -0.30
CA GLN A 56 1.11 -10.76 -1.70
C GLN A 56 2.63 -10.68 -1.87
N ALA A 57 3.30 -9.86 -1.05
CA ALA A 57 4.74 -9.70 -1.13
C ALA A 57 5.49 -10.99 -0.76
N VAL A 58 5.04 -11.67 0.28
CA VAL A 58 5.61 -12.95 0.72
C VAL A 58 5.33 -14.04 -0.32
N GLU A 59 4.12 -14.11 -0.88
CA GLU A 59 3.77 -15.02 -1.97
C GLU A 59 4.72 -14.87 -3.17
N LEU A 60 4.94 -13.65 -3.61
CA LEU A 60 5.87 -13.35 -4.72
C LEU A 60 7.31 -13.77 -4.39
N LEU A 61 7.79 -13.51 -3.18
CA LEU A 61 9.10 -13.98 -2.76
C LEU A 61 9.19 -15.50 -2.81
N MET A 62 8.19 -16.21 -2.31
CA MET A 62 8.16 -17.68 -2.30
C MET A 62 8.10 -18.25 -3.73
N GLN A 63 7.31 -17.66 -4.62
CA GLN A 63 7.30 -18.01 -6.04
C GLN A 63 8.67 -17.82 -6.67
N TYR A 64 9.31 -16.67 -6.43
CA TYR A 64 10.64 -16.36 -6.94
C TYR A 64 11.70 -17.34 -6.42
N THR A 65 11.68 -17.59 -5.11
CA THR A 65 12.59 -18.54 -4.46
C THR A 65 12.42 -19.96 -5.02
N SER A 66 11.18 -20.40 -5.19
CA SER A 66 10.89 -21.73 -5.75
C SER A 66 11.41 -21.88 -7.18
N ALA A 67 11.26 -20.86 -8.00
CA ALA A 67 11.68 -20.86 -9.41
C ALA A 67 13.21 -20.75 -9.57
N ASN A 68 13.91 -20.12 -8.61
CA ASN A 68 15.33 -19.77 -8.73
C ASN A 68 16.20 -20.40 -7.62
N ARG A 69 15.72 -21.44 -6.94
CA ARG A 69 16.37 -22.01 -5.75
C ARG A 69 17.83 -22.42 -5.97
N SER A 70 18.16 -22.90 -7.16
CA SER A 70 19.51 -23.34 -7.51
C SER A 70 20.41 -22.23 -8.09
N ALA A 71 19.86 -21.05 -8.35
CA ALA A 71 20.59 -19.97 -9.01
C ALA A 71 21.37 -19.05 -8.04
N PHE A 72 21.10 -19.14 -6.73
CA PHE A 72 21.68 -18.26 -5.73
C PHE A 72 22.34 -19.03 -4.60
N ALA A 73 23.52 -18.57 -4.18
CA ALA A 73 24.32 -19.21 -3.15
C ALA A 73 23.79 -18.91 -1.73
N ASP A 74 23.20 -17.75 -1.54
CA ASP A 74 22.77 -17.25 -0.23
C ASP A 74 21.45 -16.45 -0.32
N ALA A 75 20.86 -16.20 0.85
CA ALA A 75 19.56 -15.50 0.97
C ALA A 75 19.64 -14.03 0.53
N GLU A 76 20.79 -13.39 0.68
CA GLU A 76 20.99 -11.99 0.30
C GLU A 76 21.02 -11.86 -1.22
N SER A 77 21.83 -12.66 -1.90
CA SER A 77 21.91 -12.70 -3.37
C SER A 77 20.54 -13.03 -3.98
N LEU A 78 19.80 -13.97 -3.38
CA LEU A 78 18.45 -14.30 -3.79
C LEU A 78 17.51 -13.11 -3.63
N PHE A 79 17.62 -12.39 -2.54
CA PHE A 79 16.78 -11.20 -2.31
C PHE A 79 17.13 -10.05 -3.26
N GLN A 80 18.41 -9.85 -3.58
CA GLN A 80 18.83 -8.89 -4.61
C GLN A 80 18.27 -9.26 -5.99
N GLY A 81 18.31 -10.54 -6.36
CA GLY A 81 17.70 -11.06 -7.58
C GLY A 81 16.18 -10.83 -7.60
N PHE A 82 15.49 -11.10 -6.49
CA PHE A 82 14.08 -10.81 -6.33
C PHE A 82 13.76 -9.32 -6.53
N MET A 83 14.53 -8.43 -5.91
CA MET A 83 14.36 -6.98 -6.11
C MET A 83 14.53 -6.56 -7.56
N THR A 84 15.55 -7.11 -8.23
CA THR A 84 15.78 -6.87 -9.66
C THR A 84 14.61 -7.33 -10.50
N ALA A 85 14.09 -8.53 -10.24
CA ALA A 85 12.90 -9.07 -10.91
C ALA A 85 11.63 -8.21 -10.66
N MET A 86 11.48 -7.64 -9.48
CA MET A 86 10.37 -6.74 -9.17
C MET A 86 10.42 -5.42 -9.96
N TYR A 87 11.63 -4.89 -10.25
CA TYR A 87 11.77 -3.64 -11.00
C TYR A 87 11.78 -3.84 -12.51
N HIS A 88 12.41 -4.91 -12.99
CA HIS A 88 12.67 -5.14 -14.42
C HIS A 88 11.79 -6.23 -15.04
N GLY A 89 11.11 -7.03 -14.21
CA GLY A 89 10.44 -8.24 -14.63
C GLY A 89 11.42 -9.41 -14.77
N THR A 90 10.88 -10.56 -15.20
CA THR A 90 11.67 -11.79 -15.44
C THR A 90 11.74 -12.15 -16.92
N ILE A 91 10.98 -11.45 -17.76
CA ILE A 91 10.91 -11.69 -19.21
C ILE A 91 12.07 -10.98 -19.89
N SER A 92 12.89 -11.69 -20.61
CA SER A 92 13.97 -11.15 -21.44
C SER A 92 13.44 -10.43 -22.69
N GLY A 93 14.28 -9.67 -23.37
CA GLY A 93 13.88 -8.88 -24.53
C GLY A 93 13.39 -9.71 -25.74
N ASP A 94 13.73 -10.98 -25.79
CA ASP A 94 13.26 -11.98 -26.76
C ASP A 94 11.92 -12.64 -26.35
N GLY A 95 11.33 -12.24 -25.24
CA GLY A 95 10.08 -12.79 -24.72
C GLY A 95 10.24 -14.09 -23.93
N HIS A 96 11.46 -14.59 -23.76
CA HIS A 96 11.74 -15.79 -22.99
C HIS A 96 11.89 -15.49 -21.50
N ASP A 97 11.47 -16.42 -20.64
CA ASP A 97 11.67 -16.35 -19.18
C ASP A 97 12.22 -17.68 -18.66
N GLN A 98 13.49 -17.71 -18.25
CA GLN A 98 14.14 -18.90 -17.70
C GLN A 98 13.54 -19.34 -16.36
N SER A 99 12.95 -18.41 -15.60
CA SER A 99 12.32 -18.72 -14.32
C SER A 99 10.90 -19.30 -14.47
N GLY A 100 10.27 -19.11 -15.63
CA GLY A 100 8.89 -19.50 -15.88
C GLY A 100 7.84 -18.68 -15.11
N LEU A 101 8.23 -17.56 -14.48
CA LEU A 101 7.34 -16.69 -13.71
C LEU A 101 6.59 -15.70 -14.59
N PHE A 102 7.15 -15.29 -15.71
CA PHE A 102 6.59 -14.32 -16.67
C PHE A 102 6.16 -13.00 -16.03
N TRP A 103 6.96 -12.52 -15.08
CA TRP A 103 6.66 -11.26 -14.42
C TRP A 103 7.01 -10.07 -15.29
N ARG A 104 6.07 -9.13 -15.37
CA ARG A 104 6.28 -7.82 -16.00
C ARG A 104 6.89 -6.84 -15.00
N PRO A 105 7.66 -5.83 -15.49
CA PRO A 105 8.19 -4.76 -14.64
C PRO A 105 7.08 -4.08 -13.84
N ARG A 106 7.32 -3.85 -12.57
CA ARG A 106 6.39 -3.12 -11.70
C ARG A 106 6.78 -1.66 -11.59
N ARG A 107 5.79 -0.78 -11.43
CA ARG A 107 6.07 0.63 -11.13
C ARG A 107 6.91 0.71 -9.85
N THR A 108 7.94 1.56 -9.85
CA THR A 108 8.89 1.72 -8.75
C THR A 108 8.22 1.86 -7.38
N ARG A 109 7.16 2.67 -7.29
CA ARG A 109 6.40 2.85 -6.04
C ARG A 109 5.81 1.53 -5.53
N ASN A 110 5.23 0.73 -6.40
CA ASN A 110 4.61 -0.55 -6.01
C ASN A 110 5.68 -1.58 -5.66
N ALA A 111 6.76 -1.66 -6.44
CA ALA A 111 7.89 -2.54 -6.13
C ALA A 111 8.48 -2.21 -4.76
N ASN A 112 8.76 -0.93 -4.47
CA ASN A 112 9.27 -0.48 -3.18
C ASN A 112 8.40 -0.90 -1.99
N VAL A 113 7.07 -0.84 -2.14
CA VAL A 113 6.14 -1.23 -1.07
C VAL A 113 6.21 -2.74 -0.81
N LEU A 114 6.24 -3.56 -1.85
CA LEU A 114 6.30 -5.02 -1.73
C LEU A 114 7.67 -5.48 -1.20
N ILE A 115 8.76 -4.93 -1.71
CA ILE A 115 10.13 -5.20 -1.23
C ILE A 115 10.24 -4.85 0.26
N GLY A 116 9.75 -3.67 0.66
CA GLY A 116 9.76 -3.25 2.05
C GLY A 116 8.92 -4.16 2.96
N ALA A 117 7.79 -4.70 2.45
CA ALA A 117 6.96 -5.64 3.20
C ALA A 117 7.69 -6.97 3.45
N VAL A 118 8.37 -7.49 2.43
CA VAL A 118 9.21 -8.70 2.56
C VAL A 118 10.33 -8.48 3.57
N ALA A 119 11.07 -7.38 3.46
CA ALA A 119 12.17 -7.08 4.37
C ALA A 119 11.70 -6.98 5.83
N ASN A 120 10.59 -6.29 6.08
CA ASN A 120 10.02 -6.16 7.42
C ASN A 120 9.57 -7.52 8.00
N PHE A 121 8.96 -8.37 7.18
CA PHE A 121 8.59 -9.72 7.60
C PHE A 121 9.82 -10.58 7.88
N SER A 122 10.83 -10.52 7.03
CA SER A 122 12.10 -11.23 7.21
C SER A 122 12.84 -10.77 8.49
N ASP A 123 12.88 -9.48 8.76
CA ASP A 123 13.44 -8.95 10.00
C ASP A 123 12.68 -9.44 11.24
N TRP A 124 11.36 -9.56 11.14
CA TRP A 124 10.54 -10.10 12.22
C TRP A 124 10.83 -11.58 12.46
N LEU A 125 11.02 -12.38 11.40
CA LEU A 125 11.43 -13.79 11.50
C LEU A 125 12.81 -13.91 12.14
N ALA A 126 13.77 -13.08 11.72
CA ALA A 126 15.13 -13.09 12.23
C ALA A 126 15.18 -12.74 13.73
N LYS A 127 14.41 -11.75 14.18
CA LYS A 127 14.29 -11.39 15.62
C LYS A 127 13.73 -12.52 16.48
N ARG A 128 13.01 -13.46 15.89
CA ARG A 128 12.47 -14.65 16.56
C ARG A 128 13.33 -15.92 16.39
N GLY A 129 14.44 -15.81 15.69
CA GLY A 129 15.31 -16.94 15.40
C GLY A 129 14.72 -17.98 14.44
N LEU A 130 13.65 -17.60 13.70
CA LEU A 130 12.96 -18.49 12.77
C LEU A 130 13.62 -18.55 11.39
N ALA A 131 14.32 -17.50 11.00
CA ALA A 131 15.07 -17.44 9.75
C ALA A 131 16.16 -16.36 9.84
N GLN A 132 17.10 -16.35 8.88
CA GLN A 132 18.03 -15.25 8.71
C GLN A 132 17.33 -14.08 8.00
N SER A 133 17.77 -12.84 8.31
CA SER A 133 17.27 -11.67 7.59
C SER A 133 17.75 -11.70 6.13
N VAL A 134 16.83 -11.48 5.19
CA VAL A 134 17.18 -11.39 3.75
C VAL A 134 17.94 -10.12 3.41
N ASN A 135 17.95 -9.14 4.28
CA ASN A 135 18.70 -7.90 4.13
C ASN A 135 19.32 -7.51 5.48
N PRO A 136 20.37 -8.22 5.90
CA PRO A 136 21.00 -8.01 7.20
C PRO A 136 21.53 -6.59 7.35
N VAL A 137 21.72 -6.17 8.59
CA VAL A 137 22.38 -4.91 8.90
C VAL A 137 23.89 -5.13 8.79
N ASP A 138 24.57 -4.27 8.04
CA ASP A 138 26.01 -4.24 8.04
C ASP A 138 26.53 -3.72 9.37
N LEU A 139 27.26 -4.55 10.08
CA LEU A 139 27.87 -4.20 11.37
C LEU A 139 29.19 -3.41 11.22
N LYS A 140 29.77 -3.40 10.00
CA LYS A 140 31.02 -2.68 9.68
C LYS A 140 30.88 -1.88 8.38
N PRO A 141 29.87 -0.97 8.29
CA PRO A 141 29.68 -0.19 7.09
C PRO A 141 30.87 0.72 6.83
N GLN A 142 31.14 0.98 5.57
CA GLN A 142 32.17 1.95 5.18
C GLN A 142 31.79 3.36 5.67
N GLN A 143 32.80 4.19 5.92
CA GLN A 143 32.56 5.52 6.51
C GLN A 143 31.60 6.38 5.68
N HIS A 144 31.68 6.33 4.34
CA HIS A 144 30.78 7.07 3.47
C HIS A 144 29.32 6.58 3.55
N GLU A 145 29.10 5.26 3.71
CA GLU A 145 27.77 4.69 3.89
C GLU A 145 27.13 5.12 5.20
N ARG A 146 27.95 5.20 6.27
CA ARG A 146 27.49 5.74 7.56
C ARG A 146 27.07 7.19 7.42
N VAL A 147 27.87 8.04 6.77
CA VAL A 147 27.54 9.44 6.51
C VAL A 147 26.25 9.59 5.73
N LEU A 148 26.06 8.80 4.65
CA LEU A 148 24.84 8.79 3.87
C LEU A 148 23.62 8.33 4.69
N ALA A 149 23.78 7.31 5.53
CA ALA A 149 22.73 6.82 6.40
C ALA A 149 22.34 7.87 7.45
N MET A 150 23.31 8.57 8.02
CA MET A 150 23.08 9.69 8.96
C MET A 150 22.35 10.86 8.27
N ALA A 151 22.80 11.27 7.09
CA ALA A 151 22.15 12.31 6.32
C ALA A 151 20.70 11.94 5.96
N ALA A 152 20.48 10.71 5.52
CA ALA A 152 19.13 10.21 5.23
C ALA A 152 18.24 10.11 6.47
N TYR A 153 18.80 9.79 7.64
CA TYR A 153 18.08 9.80 8.90
C TYR A 153 17.69 11.23 9.30
N GLU A 154 18.61 12.19 9.29
CA GLU A 154 18.35 13.59 9.62
C GLU A 154 17.33 14.22 8.66
N HIS A 155 17.42 13.93 7.36
CA HIS A 155 16.41 14.36 6.41
C HIS A 155 15.00 13.82 6.77
N ARG A 156 14.88 12.52 7.09
CA ARG A 156 13.59 11.95 7.51
C ARG A 156 13.10 12.54 8.82
N ARG A 157 14.02 12.79 9.77
CA ARG A 157 13.71 13.41 11.06
C ARG A 157 13.16 14.83 10.85
N SER A 158 13.79 15.62 9.97
CA SER A 158 13.33 17.00 9.67
C SER A 158 11.96 17.07 9.02
N GLN A 159 11.55 16.01 8.31
CA GLN A 159 10.23 15.91 7.66
C GLN A 159 9.17 15.24 8.55
N ALA A 160 9.55 14.68 9.67
CA ALA A 160 8.62 14.00 10.57
C ALA A 160 7.87 15.00 11.46
N PHE A 161 6.55 14.82 11.61
CA PHE A 161 5.71 15.64 12.49
C PHE A 161 6.26 15.71 13.94
N LEU A 162 6.78 14.59 14.46
CA LEU A 162 7.41 14.51 15.77
C LEU A 162 8.94 14.52 15.70
N GLY A 163 9.52 15.13 14.67
CA GLY A 163 10.97 15.16 14.47
C GLY A 163 11.77 15.75 15.62
N HIS A 164 11.17 16.65 16.39
CA HIS A 164 11.79 17.25 17.57
C HIS A 164 11.96 16.27 18.76
N VAL A 165 11.13 15.22 18.82
CA VAL A 165 11.19 14.16 19.85
C VAL A 165 12.13 13.02 19.44
N MET A 166 12.41 12.88 18.15
CA MET A 166 13.32 11.85 17.66
C MET A 166 14.78 12.16 18.05
N PRO A 167 15.57 11.15 18.46
CA PRO A 167 16.99 11.35 18.78
C PRO A 167 17.73 11.93 17.55
N ARG A 168 18.82 12.64 17.81
CA ARG A 168 19.70 13.11 16.73
C ARG A 168 20.47 11.93 16.12
N ALA A 169 20.98 12.10 14.90
CA ALA A 169 21.75 11.06 14.22
C ALA A 169 23.00 10.64 15.01
N ASP A 170 23.61 11.57 15.75
CA ASP A 170 24.77 11.31 16.58
C ASP A 170 24.42 10.41 17.79
N ASP A 171 23.18 10.49 18.29
CA ASP A 171 22.70 9.71 19.43
C ASP A 171 22.09 8.36 19.00
N ALA A 172 21.63 8.28 17.76
CA ALA A 172 21.04 7.09 17.17
C ALA A 172 22.05 6.45 16.23
N ALA A 173 22.51 5.24 16.52
CA ALA A 173 23.33 4.48 15.56
C ALA A 173 22.48 4.19 14.30
N PRO A 174 22.70 4.89 13.17
CA PRO A 174 21.94 4.65 11.98
C PRO A 174 22.23 3.24 11.46
N THR A 175 21.21 2.45 11.25
CA THR A 175 21.35 1.11 10.69
C THR A 175 21.59 1.21 9.20
N VAL A 176 22.71 0.68 8.74
CA VAL A 176 23.03 0.51 7.31
C VAL A 176 22.59 -0.88 6.90
N ARG A 177 21.86 -0.99 5.81
CA ARG A 177 21.49 -2.27 5.20
C ARG A 177 22.48 -2.62 4.10
N VAL A 178 22.76 -3.91 3.96
CA VAL A 178 23.68 -4.41 2.94
C VAL A 178 23.25 -4.01 1.54
N THR A 179 21.94 -4.04 1.30
CA THR A 179 21.36 -3.69 0.01
C THR A 179 20.38 -2.52 0.10
N PRO A 180 20.47 -1.52 -0.78
CA PRO A 180 19.48 -0.47 -0.86
C PRO A 180 18.11 -1.05 -1.21
N LEU A 181 17.13 -0.91 -0.32
CA LEU A 181 15.79 -1.48 -0.49
C LEU A 181 14.92 -0.74 -1.49
N ARG A 182 15.20 0.52 -1.75
CA ARG A 182 14.28 1.38 -2.51
C ARG A 182 15.00 2.12 -3.60
N ARG A 183 14.41 2.11 -4.80
CA ARG A 183 14.80 3.03 -5.87
C ARG A 183 14.03 4.34 -5.71
N SER A 184 14.69 5.45 -5.97
CA SER A 184 13.99 6.72 -6.10
C SER A 184 13.02 6.65 -7.28
N PRO A 185 11.77 7.10 -7.12
CA PRO A 185 10.87 7.24 -8.26
C PRO A 185 11.49 8.25 -9.24
N PRO A 186 11.25 8.11 -10.54
CA PRO A 186 11.68 9.11 -11.51
C PRO A 186 11.12 10.48 -11.10
N VAL A 187 11.98 11.49 -11.10
CA VAL A 187 11.58 12.88 -10.86
C VAL A 187 10.60 13.25 -11.98
N ARG A 188 9.40 13.66 -11.60
CA ARG A 188 8.46 14.22 -12.57
C ARG A 188 9.02 15.56 -13.03
N SER A 189 9.16 15.73 -14.32
CA SER A 189 9.58 17.00 -14.93
C SER A 189 8.55 18.11 -14.75
N ASP A 190 7.35 17.77 -14.32
CA ASP A 190 6.24 18.68 -14.13
C ASP A 190 5.86 18.67 -12.63
N ASP A 191 6.24 19.76 -11.93
CA ASP A 191 5.95 19.94 -10.50
C ASP A 191 4.45 20.21 -10.22
N ARG A 192 3.64 20.34 -11.26
CA ARG A 192 2.20 20.54 -11.11
C ARG A 192 1.50 19.19 -10.93
N PRO A 193 0.74 19.00 -9.85
CA PRO A 193 -0.11 17.82 -9.75
C PRO A 193 -1.05 17.80 -10.97
N PRO A 194 -1.29 16.63 -11.59
CA PRO A 194 -2.23 16.54 -12.69
C PRO A 194 -3.60 17.03 -12.19
N SER A 195 -4.01 18.20 -12.62
CA SER A 195 -5.34 18.74 -12.34
C SER A 195 -6.27 18.34 -13.49
N PHE A 196 -7.51 18.03 -13.16
CA PHE A 196 -8.53 17.83 -14.16
C PHE A 196 -8.96 19.23 -14.66
N PRO A 197 -8.88 19.54 -15.97
CA PRO A 197 -9.23 20.86 -16.48
C PRO A 197 -10.68 21.22 -16.18
N GLN A 198 -10.94 22.44 -15.72
CA GLN A 198 -12.27 22.89 -15.28
C GLN A 198 -13.34 22.76 -16.37
N ASP A 199 -12.98 23.06 -17.61
CA ASP A 199 -13.91 22.95 -18.74
C ASP A 199 -14.38 21.50 -18.97
N TYR A 200 -13.46 20.54 -18.81
CA TYR A 200 -13.79 19.10 -18.88
C TYR A 200 -14.60 18.64 -17.68
N PHE A 201 -14.39 19.24 -16.50
CA PHE A 201 -15.18 18.94 -15.32
C PHE A 201 -16.64 19.34 -15.51
N THR A 202 -16.88 20.55 -16.00
CA THR A 202 -18.24 21.00 -16.33
C THR A 202 -18.92 20.10 -17.34
N ARG A 203 -18.22 19.72 -18.40
CA ARG A 203 -18.76 18.77 -19.41
C ARG A 203 -19.00 17.38 -18.84
N LEU A 204 -18.14 16.88 -17.96
CA LEU A 204 -18.34 15.62 -17.26
C LEU A 204 -19.67 15.62 -16.48
N ILE A 205 -19.95 16.71 -15.76
CA ILE A 205 -21.19 16.85 -14.99
C ILE A 205 -22.41 16.94 -15.96
N THR A 206 -22.37 17.80 -16.96
CA THR A 206 -23.53 18.14 -17.80
C THR A 206 -23.83 17.10 -18.90
N GLU A 207 -22.79 16.45 -19.41
CA GLU A 207 -22.90 15.53 -20.54
C GLU A 207 -22.61 14.08 -20.14
N GLY A 208 -21.64 13.87 -19.22
CA GLY A 208 -21.18 12.53 -18.85
C GLY A 208 -22.06 11.84 -17.80
N MET A 209 -22.68 12.60 -16.89
CA MET A 209 -23.50 12.06 -15.79
C MET A 209 -24.99 12.09 -16.10
N VAL A 210 -25.38 11.60 -17.24
CA VAL A 210 -26.76 11.53 -17.69
C VAL A 210 -27.36 10.15 -17.40
N ARG A 211 -28.63 10.12 -16.99
CA ARG A 211 -29.36 8.87 -16.74
C ARG A 211 -29.50 8.06 -18.03
N ARG A 212 -29.10 6.78 -18.00
CA ARG A 212 -29.23 5.87 -19.13
C ARG A 212 -30.70 5.68 -19.51
N GLY A 213 -30.99 5.76 -20.83
CA GLY A 213 -32.35 5.51 -21.37
C GLY A 213 -33.31 6.68 -21.28
N TYR A 214 -32.88 7.83 -20.80
CA TYR A 214 -33.73 9.02 -20.80
C TYR A 214 -33.87 9.61 -22.21
N LYS A 215 -35.08 9.59 -22.76
CA LYS A 215 -35.42 10.06 -24.12
C LYS A 215 -36.37 11.28 -24.11
N GLY A 216 -36.31 12.14 -23.13
CA GLY A 216 -37.22 13.28 -23.01
C GLY A 216 -36.55 14.64 -23.23
N HIS A 217 -37.35 15.66 -23.57
CA HIS A 217 -36.96 17.06 -23.62
C HIS A 217 -36.94 17.72 -22.22
N ALA A 218 -36.62 16.95 -21.19
CA ALA A 218 -36.59 17.45 -19.83
C ALA A 218 -35.42 18.42 -19.57
N ASN A 219 -35.59 19.20 -18.54
CA ASN A 219 -34.56 20.09 -18.01
C ASN A 219 -33.25 19.29 -17.74
N ILE A 220 -32.11 19.95 -17.91
CA ILE A 220 -30.77 19.37 -17.65
C ILE A 220 -30.72 18.66 -16.29
N ILE A 221 -31.30 19.26 -15.25
CA ILE A 221 -31.32 18.72 -13.89
C ILE A 221 -32.06 17.38 -13.82
N GLU A 222 -33.18 17.22 -14.52
CA GLU A 222 -33.94 15.97 -14.54
C GLU A 222 -33.25 14.85 -15.33
N ARG A 223 -32.37 15.20 -16.27
CA ARG A 223 -31.58 14.27 -17.07
C ARG A 223 -30.35 13.76 -16.32
N MET A 224 -29.86 14.51 -15.34
CA MET A 224 -28.64 14.19 -14.60
C MET A 224 -28.87 13.05 -13.60
N ASN A 225 -27.87 12.21 -13.43
CA ASN A 225 -27.82 11.27 -12.33
C ASN A 225 -27.36 11.99 -11.07
N SER A 226 -28.33 12.46 -10.28
CA SER A 226 -28.08 13.28 -9.07
C SER A 226 -27.13 12.63 -8.09
N ARG A 227 -27.13 11.29 -7.98
CA ARG A 227 -26.20 10.54 -7.12
C ARG A 227 -24.75 10.69 -7.59
N ASP A 228 -24.51 10.46 -8.87
CA ASP A 228 -23.15 10.50 -9.43
C ASP A 228 -22.63 11.93 -9.45
N VAL A 229 -23.50 12.89 -9.72
CA VAL A 229 -23.19 14.33 -9.63
C VAL A 229 -22.80 14.72 -8.21
N LEU A 230 -23.59 14.33 -7.20
CA LEU A 230 -23.31 14.63 -5.80
C LEU A 230 -21.98 14.03 -5.35
N ILE A 231 -21.73 12.76 -5.67
CA ILE A 231 -20.46 12.09 -5.36
C ILE A 231 -19.29 12.85 -5.96
N THR A 232 -19.40 13.25 -7.23
CA THR A 232 -18.32 13.96 -7.94
C THR A 232 -18.08 15.34 -7.36
N LEU A 233 -19.13 16.09 -7.02
CA LEU A 233 -19.02 17.39 -6.36
C LEU A 233 -18.42 17.30 -4.95
N LEU A 234 -18.75 16.25 -4.19
CA LEU A 234 -18.14 16.00 -2.89
C LEU A 234 -16.65 15.67 -3.02
N MET A 235 -16.25 14.92 -4.04
CA MET A 235 -14.84 14.62 -4.29
C MET A 235 -14.07 15.87 -4.72
N GLU A 236 -14.64 16.72 -5.53
CA GLU A 236 -14.01 17.95 -6.03
C GLU A 236 -14.00 19.04 -4.97
N GLY A 237 -15.16 19.37 -4.38
CA GLY A 237 -15.30 20.51 -3.47
C GLY A 237 -14.81 20.24 -2.05
N ALA A 238 -15.01 19.02 -1.52
CA ALA A 238 -14.56 18.62 -0.18
C ALA A 238 -13.27 17.78 -0.17
N GLY A 239 -12.69 17.49 -1.34
CA GLY A 239 -11.46 16.70 -1.43
C GLY A 239 -11.59 15.25 -0.99
N LEU A 240 -12.80 14.68 -1.01
CA LEU A 240 -13.05 13.32 -0.56
C LEU A 240 -12.38 12.29 -1.47
N ARG A 241 -11.93 11.18 -0.87
CA ARG A 241 -11.48 10.02 -1.63
C ARG A 241 -12.69 9.30 -2.22
N ILE A 242 -12.50 8.61 -3.35
CA ILE A 242 -13.58 7.93 -4.09
C ILE A 242 -14.44 7.00 -3.22
N SER A 243 -13.91 6.42 -2.16
CA SER A 243 -14.67 5.54 -1.25
C SER A 243 -15.45 6.28 -0.17
N GLU A 244 -15.06 7.51 0.19
CA GLU A 244 -15.63 8.25 1.32
C GLU A 244 -17.08 8.71 1.08
N PRO A 245 -17.46 9.23 -0.11
CA PRO A 245 -18.83 9.61 -0.38
C PRO A 245 -19.86 8.47 -0.24
N PHE A 246 -19.42 7.22 -0.41
CA PHE A 246 -20.31 6.06 -0.27
C PHE A 246 -20.62 5.66 1.19
N HIS A 247 -19.92 6.24 2.14
CA HIS A 247 -20.11 6.02 3.57
C HIS A 247 -20.80 7.18 4.27
N LEU A 248 -21.17 8.25 3.55
CA LEU A 248 -21.88 9.39 4.09
C LEU A 248 -23.36 9.07 4.30
N TRP A 249 -23.87 9.48 5.42
CA TRP A 249 -25.28 9.48 5.77
C TRP A 249 -25.83 10.91 5.72
N VAL A 250 -27.16 11.05 5.71
CA VAL A 250 -27.79 12.37 5.66
C VAL A 250 -27.38 13.25 6.84
N ASP A 251 -27.22 12.64 8.02
CA ASP A 251 -26.85 13.34 9.25
C ASP A 251 -25.38 13.76 9.30
N ASP A 252 -24.54 13.21 8.40
CA ASP A 252 -23.13 13.61 8.28
C ASP A 252 -22.96 14.94 7.53
N VAL A 253 -24.02 15.41 6.86
CA VAL A 253 -24.04 16.68 6.14
C VAL A 253 -24.87 17.67 6.93
N GLN A 254 -24.22 18.68 7.51
CA GLN A 254 -24.84 19.67 8.35
C GLN A 254 -24.62 21.07 7.78
N ILE A 255 -25.59 21.98 8.04
CA ILE A 255 -25.42 23.39 7.68
C ILE A 255 -24.34 23.98 8.58
N ASN A 256 -23.39 24.71 7.99
CA ASN A 256 -22.37 25.41 8.76
C ASN A 256 -23.06 26.47 9.64
N PRO A 257 -22.92 26.41 10.99
CA PRO A 257 -23.58 27.37 11.88
C PRO A 257 -23.03 28.79 11.77
N VAL A 258 -21.82 28.95 11.22
CA VAL A 258 -21.15 30.24 11.03
C VAL A 258 -21.52 30.86 9.68
N ASP A 259 -21.61 30.03 8.64
CA ASP A 259 -21.95 30.45 7.29
C ASP A 259 -22.97 29.47 6.69
N PRO A 260 -24.29 29.81 6.73
CA PRO A 260 -25.35 28.95 6.23
C PRO A 260 -25.31 28.67 4.72
N SER A 261 -24.46 29.38 3.96
CA SER A 261 -24.23 29.10 2.53
C SER A 261 -23.32 27.90 2.30
N GLN A 262 -22.69 27.39 3.36
CA GLN A 262 -21.77 26.28 3.33
C GLN A 262 -22.32 25.07 4.12
N ALA A 263 -21.89 23.88 3.73
CA ALA A 263 -22.17 22.65 4.48
C ALA A 263 -20.88 22.13 5.12
N VAL A 264 -21.02 21.56 6.32
CA VAL A 264 -19.98 20.78 6.98
C VAL A 264 -20.27 19.30 6.71
N VAL A 265 -19.28 18.59 6.17
CA VAL A 265 -19.38 17.15 5.92
C VAL A 265 -18.50 16.43 6.92
N ASN A 266 -19.10 15.62 7.78
CA ASN A 266 -18.40 14.81 8.75
C ASN A 266 -17.98 13.48 8.13
N ILE A 267 -16.68 13.19 8.16
CA ILE A 267 -16.13 11.96 7.58
C ILE A 267 -15.61 11.09 8.71
N TYR A 268 -16.17 9.90 8.83
CA TYR A 268 -15.76 8.90 9.81
C TYR A 268 -14.97 7.80 9.14
N HIS A 269 -13.95 7.28 9.83
CA HIS A 269 -13.22 6.13 9.33
C HIS A 269 -14.07 4.86 9.53
N PRO A 270 -14.24 4.01 8.51
CA PRO A 270 -15.10 2.82 8.60
C PRO A 270 -14.74 1.84 9.74
N SER A 271 -13.50 1.89 10.22
CA SER A 271 -13.07 1.04 11.36
C SER A 271 -13.50 1.56 12.73
N GLU A 272 -14.02 2.77 12.82
CA GLU A 272 -14.44 3.37 14.10
C GLU A 272 -15.84 2.94 14.55
N GLY A 273 -16.51 2.14 13.74
CA GLY A 273 -17.80 1.54 14.09
C GLY A 273 -18.95 2.55 14.28
N MET A 274 -18.73 3.78 13.89
CA MET A 274 -19.65 4.90 14.01
C MET A 274 -20.60 5.03 12.81
N ALA A 275 -21.06 3.92 12.24
CA ALA A 275 -22.22 4.00 11.37
C ALA A 275 -23.40 4.47 12.21
N PRO A 276 -24.11 5.55 11.85
CA PRO A 276 -25.33 5.93 12.56
C PRO A 276 -26.30 4.75 12.56
N ARG A 277 -26.87 4.46 13.70
CA ARG A 277 -27.85 3.38 13.89
C ARG A 277 -29.19 3.77 13.30
#